data_c22d9027c75a156a0530bb208f8348de
#
_entry.id   c22d9027c75a156a0530bb208f8348de
#
_cell.length_a   1.000
_cell.length_b   1.000
_cell.length_c   1.000
_cell.angle_alpha   90.00
_cell.angle_beta   90.00
_cell.angle_gamma   90.00
#
_symmetry.space_group_name_H-M   'P 1'
#
loop_
_entity.id
_entity.type
_entity.pdbx_description
1 polymer ?
#
loop_
_entity_poly.entity_id
_entity_poly.type
_entity_poly.pdbx_seq_one_letter_code
_entity_poly.pdbx_strand_id
1 'polypeptide(L)'
;MWPWEHLLFAYLLYSLYTNVVRRRSPSGPETLAVAIGSQLPDLVDKPLAWTFDVTQTGLSVAHSIFVVPFVCLAVYVLLHRWERGSVRQATAFSIAILSHLAGDIVYPWLTGGHLKPRAVTWPVASPPAVDQGSFLDHVVIYGHRSLELFLSGETPQELTVLLGLLALTVVLWVYDGAPVAADCWRWVSRRT
;
A
#
# COMPACT_ATOMS: atom_id res chain seq x y z
N MET A 1 1.07 2.39 8.91
CA MET A 1 1.61 1.07 8.45
C MET A 1 2.98 1.26 7.81
N TRP A 2 3.80 0.18 7.70
CA TRP A 2 5.02 0.18 6.91
C TRP A 2 4.71 0.03 5.42
N PRO A 3 5.59 0.47 4.50
CA PRO A 3 5.34 0.33 3.06
C PRO A 3 5.03 -1.11 2.61
N TRP A 4 5.76 -2.09 3.14
CA TRP A 4 5.49 -3.50 2.82
C TRP A 4 4.15 -4.00 3.38
N GLU A 5 3.69 -3.51 4.54
CA GLU A 5 2.38 -3.87 5.08
C GLU A 5 1.23 -3.35 4.21
N HIS A 6 1.36 -2.13 3.67
CA HIS A 6 0.41 -1.59 2.69
C HIS A 6 0.35 -2.48 1.44
N LEU A 7 1.51 -2.94 0.94
CA LEU A 7 1.56 -3.84 -0.22
C LEU A 7 0.89 -5.18 0.08
N LEU A 8 1.23 -5.81 1.21
CA LEU A 8 0.64 -7.09 1.63
C LEU A 8 -0.87 -6.96 1.80
N PHE A 9 -1.34 -5.94 2.48
CA PHE A 9 -2.77 -5.71 2.72
C PHE A 9 -3.53 -5.42 1.42
N ALA A 10 -2.96 -4.61 0.54
CA ALA A 10 -3.56 -4.31 -0.76
C ALA A 10 -3.65 -5.55 -1.64
N TYR A 11 -2.59 -6.36 -1.69
CA TYR A 11 -2.60 -7.61 -2.45
C TYR A 11 -3.63 -8.60 -1.89
N LEU A 12 -3.68 -8.77 -0.57
CA LEU A 12 -4.66 -9.62 0.10
C LEU A 12 -6.09 -9.23 -0.31
N LEU A 13 -6.45 -7.96 -0.21
CA LEU A 13 -7.79 -7.49 -0.56
C LEU A 13 -8.08 -7.65 -2.06
N TYR A 14 -7.11 -7.35 -2.91
CA TYR A 14 -7.29 -7.48 -4.36
C TYR A 14 -7.40 -8.95 -4.79
N SER A 15 -6.57 -9.84 -4.24
CA SER A 15 -6.64 -11.28 -4.49
C SER A 15 -7.99 -11.86 -4.04
N LEU A 16 -8.45 -11.52 -2.84
CA LEU A 16 -9.78 -11.91 -2.37
C LEU A 16 -10.89 -11.41 -3.30
N TYR A 17 -10.84 -10.13 -3.70
CA TYR A 17 -11.81 -9.60 -4.65
C TYR A 17 -11.82 -10.36 -5.98
N THR A 18 -10.66 -10.62 -6.55
CA THR A 18 -10.60 -11.31 -7.86
C THR A 18 -10.99 -12.77 -7.75
N ASN A 19 -10.58 -13.48 -6.71
CA ASN A 19 -10.94 -14.89 -6.54
C ASN A 19 -12.42 -15.09 -6.18
N VAL A 20 -12.97 -14.27 -5.27
CA VAL A 20 -14.35 -14.43 -4.81
C VAL A 20 -15.36 -13.82 -5.78
N VAL A 21 -15.12 -12.57 -6.22
CA VAL A 21 -16.10 -11.83 -7.05
C VAL A 21 -15.90 -12.09 -8.53
N ARG A 22 -14.65 -12.11 -8.98
CA ARG A 22 -14.32 -12.29 -10.41
C ARG A 22 -14.01 -13.71 -10.80
N ARG A 23 -13.92 -14.64 -9.83
CA ARG A 23 -13.64 -16.07 -9.98
C ARG A 23 -12.40 -16.35 -10.84
N ARG A 24 -11.35 -15.60 -10.61
CA ARG A 24 -10.05 -15.73 -11.28
C ARG A 24 -8.92 -15.19 -10.40
N SER A 25 -7.71 -15.64 -10.63
CA SER A 25 -6.52 -15.07 -9.99
C SER A 25 -6.12 -13.70 -10.57
N PRO A 26 -5.42 -12.83 -9.82
CA PRO A 26 -4.77 -11.64 -10.32
C PRO A 26 -3.75 -11.96 -11.42
N SER A 27 -3.64 -11.10 -12.42
CA SER A 27 -2.55 -11.15 -13.41
C SER A 27 -1.33 -10.32 -12.98
N GLY A 28 -0.17 -10.55 -13.61
CA GLY A 28 1.03 -9.77 -13.32
C GLY A 28 0.85 -8.25 -13.46
N PRO A 29 0.27 -7.73 -14.57
CA PRO A 29 -0.02 -6.29 -14.71
C PRO A 29 -0.97 -5.74 -13.64
N GLU A 30 -1.96 -6.53 -13.20
CA GLU A 30 -2.85 -6.14 -12.10
C GLU A 30 -2.09 -6.09 -10.76
N THR A 31 -1.22 -7.06 -10.51
CA THR A 31 -0.37 -7.09 -9.30
C THR A 31 0.61 -5.91 -9.26
N LEU A 32 1.15 -5.50 -10.40
CA LEU A 32 1.96 -4.28 -10.49
C LEU A 32 1.13 -3.02 -10.21
N ALA A 33 -0.10 -2.96 -10.71
CA ALA A 33 -1.00 -1.85 -10.40
C ALA A 33 -1.36 -1.80 -8.91
N VAL A 34 -1.52 -2.96 -8.25
CA VAL A 34 -1.67 -3.06 -6.79
C VAL A 34 -0.43 -2.50 -6.08
N ALA A 35 0.77 -2.90 -6.51
CA ALA A 35 2.00 -2.40 -5.89
C ALA A 35 2.12 -0.88 -6.01
N ILE A 36 1.84 -0.32 -7.19
CA ILE A 36 1.89 1.14 -7.40
C ILE A 36 0.83 1.85 -6.55
N GLY A 37 -0.42 1.41 -6.60
CA GLY A 37 -1.52 2.05 -5.87
C GLY A 37 -1.35 2.01 -4.36
N SER A 38 -0.78 0.91 -3.82
CA SER A 38 -0.52 0.76 -2.39
C SER A 38 0.62 1.65 -1.87
N GLN A 39 1.52 2.12 -2.72
CA GLN A 39 2.67 2.93 -2.32
C GLN A 39 2.49 4.42 -2.67
N LEU A 40 1.61 4.73 -3.60
CA LEU A 40 1.49 6.08 -4.16
C LEU A 40 1.24 7.17 -3.10
N PRO A 41 0.33 7.00 -2.11
CA PRO A 41 0.12 8.04 -1.10
C PRO A 41 1.38 8.39 -0.34
N ASP A 42 2.12 7.39 0.10
CA ASP A 42 3.37 7.56 0.84
C ASP A 42 4.49 8.18 -0.02
N LEU A 43 4.59 7.77 -1.28
CA LEU A 43 5.59 8.29 -2.22
C LEU A 43 5.35 9.75 -2.59
N VAL A 44 4.12 10.24 -2.43
CA VAL A 44 3.78 11.65 -2.68
C VAL A 44 3.88 12.48 -1.40
N ASP A 45 3.15 12.10 -0.35
CA ASP A 45 2.98 12.97 0.81
C ASP A 45 4.20 13.00 1.73
N LYS A 46 4.94 11.88 1.88
CA LYS A 46 6.14 11.87 2.72
C LYS A 46 7.26 12.76 2.18
N PRO A 47 7.63 12.72 0.87
CA PRO A 47 8.56 13.71 0.33
C PRO A 47 8.06 15.16 0.43
N LEU A 48 6.77 15.41 0.20
CA LEU A 48 6.19 16.75 0.32
C LEU A 48 6.34 17.31 1.74
N ALA A 49 6.19 16.47 2.76
CA ALA A 49 6.36 16.89 4.15
C ALA A 49 7.83 16.91 4.59
N TRP A 50 8.58 15.83 4.34
CA TRP A 50 9.88 15.61 4.97
C TRP A 50 11.08 16.13 4.17
N THR A 51 10.90 16.35 2.86
CA THR A 51 11.98 16.86 2.01
C THR A 51 11.72 18.29 1.57
N PHE A 52 10.49 18.59 1.20
CA PHE A 52 10.14 19.88 0.60
C PHE A 52 9.43 20.83 1.56
N ASP A 53 9.04 20.36 2.75
CA ASP A 53 8.33 21.17 3.79
C ASP A 53 7.07 21.89 3.25
N VAL A 54 6.41 21.27 2.25
CA VAL A 54 5.18 21.81 1.63
C VAL A 54 3.96 21.54 2.49
N THR A 55 3.95 20.42 3.20
CA THR A 55 2.85 20.00 4.07
C THR A 55 3.35 19.71 5.48
N GLN A 56 2.50 19.95 6.48
CA GLN A 56 2.85 19.76 7.90
C GLN A 56 2.98 18.30 8.33
N THR A 57 2.44 17.38 7.55
CA THR A 57 2.46 15.95 7.85
C THR A 57 2.58 15.13 6.58
N GLY A 58 3.17 13.93 6.67
CA GLY A 58 3.21 12.95 5.58
C GLY A 58 1.85 12.27 5.31
N LEU A 59 0.74 12.83 5.79
CA LEU A 59 -0.63 12.36 5.61
C LEU A 59 -1.49 13.56 5.16
N SER A 60 -1.43 13.88 3.88
CA SER A 60 -2.01 15.10 3.33
C SER A 60 -2.76 14.85 2.02
N VAL A 61 -2.29 15.38 0.91
CA VAL A 61 -2.99 15.41 -0.37
C VAL A 61 -3.29 14.02 -0.91
N ALA A 62 -2.29 13.16 -0.96
CA ALA A 62 -2.42 11.81 -1.53
C ALA A 62 -3.09 10.81 -0.57
N HIS A 63 -3.16 11.13 0.73
CA HIS A 63 -3.95 10.38 1.71
C HIS A 63 -5.39 10.91 1.83
N SER A 64 -5.76 11.94 1.08
CA SER A 64 -7.09 12.54 1.19
C SER A 64 -8.17 11.71 0.53
N ILE A 65 -9.21 11.33 1.30
CA ILE A 65 -10.41 10.68 0.78
C ILE A 65 -11.14 11.56 -0.24
N PHE A 66 -10.92 12.87 -0.21
CA PHE A 66 -11.51 13.82 -1.16
C PHE A 66 -10.71 13.88 -2.48
N VAL A 67 -9.41 13.62 -2.46
CA VAL A 67 -8.51 13.66 -3.63
C VAL A 67 -8.40 12.31 -4.32
N VAL A 68 -8.33 11.22 -3.56
CA VAL A 68 -8.14 9.87 -4.09
C VAL A 68 -9.17 9.45 -5.16
N PRO A 69 -10.46 9.78 -5.08
CA PRO A 69 -11.41 9.47 -6.17
C PRO A 69 -11.03 10.09 -7.51
N PHE A 70 -10.49 11.31 -7.51
CA PHE A 70 -10.03 11.97 -8.74
C PHE A 70 -8.76 11.32 -9.29
N VAL A 71 -7.87 10.87 -8.42
CA VAL A 71 -6.68 10.08 -8.82
C VAL A 71 -7.11 8.75 -9.46
N CYS A 72 -8.05 8.03 -8.85
CA CYS A 72 -8.61 6.80 -9.41
C CYS A 72 -9.25 7.04 -10.79
N LEU A 73 -10.03 8.10 -10.92
CA LEU A 73 -10.66 8.48 -12.19
C LEU A 73 -9.60 8.82 -13.25
N ALA A 74 -8.58 9.59 -12.88
CA ALA A 74 -7.49 9.94 -13.80
C ALA A 74 -6.74 8.70 -14.29
N VAL A 75 -6.39 7.77 -13.39
CA VAL A 75 -5.75 6.50 -13.74
C VAL A 75 -6.66 5.67 -14.65
N TYR A 76 -7.95 5.58 -14.34
CA TYR A 76 -8.92 4.88 -15.18
C TYR A 76 -8.96 5.46 -16.59
N VAL A 77 -9.08 6.80 -16.73
CA VAL A 77 -9.12 7.48 -18.04
C VAL A 77 -7.83 7.29 -18.81
N LEU A 78 -6.67 7.43 -18.17
CA LEU A 78 -5.38 7.25 -18.80
C LEU A 78 -5.20 5.82 -19.32
N LEU A 79 -5.46 4.83 -18.50
CA LEU A 79 -5.35 3.43 -18.88
C LEU A 79 -6.38 3.06 -19.95
N HIS A 80 -7.61 3.58 -19.88
CA HIS A 80 -8.65 3.30 -20.88
C HIS A 80 -8.33 3.89 -22.25
N ARG A 81 -7.59 4.99 -22.32
CA ARG A 81 -7.15 5.60 -23.59
C ARG A 81 -6.03 4.83 -24.27
N TRP A 82 -5.18 4.16 -23.50
CA TRP A 82 -3.95 3.58 -24.04
C TRP A 82 -4.08 2.10 -24.41
N GLU A 83 -4.91 1.30 -23.74
CA GLU A 83 -5.01 -0.14 -24.04
C GLU A 83 -6.40 -0.75 -23.75
N ARG A 84 -6.75 -1.77 -24.55
CA ARG A 84 -7.89 -2.65 -24.28
C ARG A 84 -7.52 -3.60 -23.13
N GLY A 85 -8.12 -3.46 -21.97
CA GLY A 85 -7.87 -4.30 -20.78
C GLY A 85 -7.55 -3.49 -19.52
N SER A 86 -7.38 -2.21 -19.68
CA SER A 86 -7.01 -1.23 -18.66
C SER A 86 -7.97 -1.12 -17.46
N VAL A 87 -9.24 -1.49 -17.60
CA VAL A 87 -10.22 -1.47 -16.50
C VAL A 87 -9.78 -2.36 -15.33
N ARG A 88 -9.13 -3.49 -15.59
CA ARG A 88 -8.66 -4.41 -14.55
C ARG A 88 -7.52 -3.78 -13.74
N GLN A 89 -6.54 -3.20 -14.42
CA GLN A 89 -5.42 -2.51 -13.76
C GLN A 89 -5.90 -1.27 -13.00
N ALA A 90 -6.85 -0.49 -13.58
CA ALA A 90 -7.45 0.64 -12.89
C ALA A 90 -8.22 0.20 -11.63
N THR A 91 -8.96 -0.91 -11.69
CA THR A 91 -9.63 -1.48 -10.52
C THR A 91 -8.62 -1.94 -9.47
N ALA A 92 -7.54 -2.61 -9.89
CA ALA A 92 -6.47 -3.06 -9.01
C ALA A 92 -5.80 -1.89 -8.28
N PHE A 93 -5.45 -0.83 -9.03
CA PHE A 93 -4.91 0.41 -8.48
C PHE A 93 -5.88 1.07 -7.50
N SER A 94 -7.17 1.17 -7.86
CA SER A 94 -8.18 1.81 -7.02
C SER A 94 -8.40 1.06 -5.71
N ILE A 95 -8.48 -0.27 -5.75
CA ILE A 95 -8.57 -1.09 -4.53
C ILE A 95 -7.32 -0.90 -3.67
N ALA A 96 -6.14 -0.87 -4.28
CA ALA A 96 -4.88 -0.73 -3.57
C ALA A 96 -4.72 0.63 -2.87
N ILE A 97 -5.01 1.74 -3.56
CA ILE A 97 -4.93 3.07 -2.94
C ILE A 97 -5.98 3.27 -1.85
N LEU A 98 -7.19 2.73 -2.01
CA LEU A 98 -8.22 2.75 -0.98
C LEU A 98 -7.86 1.86 0.22
N SER A 99 -7.22 0.71 -0.03
CA SER A 99 -6.73 -0.15 1.04
C SER A 99 -5.60 0.51 1.85
N HIS A 100 -4.75 1.31 1.20
CA HIS A 100 -3.73 2.11 1.89
C HIS A 100 -4.38 3.05 2.90
N LEU A 101 -5.36 3.85 2.47
CA LEU A 101 -6.10 4.76 3.35
C LEU A 101 -6.80 4.01 4.50
N ALA A 102 -7.45 2.89 4.19
CA ALA A 102 -8.11 2.05 5.18
C ALA A 102 -7.12 1.49 6.20
N GLY A 103 -5.94 1.05 5.72
CA GLY A 103 -4.85 0.57 6.56
C GLY A 103 -4.39 1.61 7.57
N ASP A 104 -4.17 2.85 7.15
CA ASP A 104 -3.73 3.92 8.04
C ASP A 104 -4.77 4.31 9.11
N ILE A 105 -6.05 4.08 8.83
CA ILE A 105 -7.11 4.25 9.83
C ILE A 105 -7.13 3.08 10.82
N VAL A 106 -7.07 1.84 10.31
CA VAL A 106 -7.41 0.62 11.08
C VAL A 106 -6.19 0.00 11.76
N TYR A 107 -5.00 0.06 11.14
CA TYR A 107 -3.80 -0.57 11.66
C TYR A 107 -3.44 -0.14 13.09
N PRO A 108 -3.49 1.15 13.46
CA PRO A 108 -3.24 1.55 14.84
C PRO A 108 -4.17 0.89 15.85
N TRP A 109 -5.42 0.64 15.48
CA TRP A 109 -6.36 -0.09 16.32
C TRP A 109 -6.01 -1.57 16.45
N LEU A 110 -5.60 -2.21 15.36
CA LEU A 110 -5.15 -3.61 15.36
C LEU A 110 -3.88 -3.83 16.18
N THR A 111 -3.09 -2.78 16.40
CA THR A 111 -1.85 -2.82 17.16
C THR A 111 -1.99 -2.22 18.57
N GLY A 112 -3.21 -2.23 19.13
CA GLY A 112 -3.47 -1.84 20.53
C GLY A 112 -3.76 -0.36 20.76
N GLY A 113 -3.82 0.46 19.72
CA GLY A 113 -4.19 1.88 19.80
C GLY A 113 -5.65 2.15 19.43
N HIS A 114 -5.90 3.28 18.78
CA HIS A 114 -7.23 3.72 18.36
C HIS A 114 -7.30 3.94 16.87
N LEU A 115 -8.52 3.89 16.30
CA LEU A 115 -8.77 4.29 14.92
C LEU A 115 -8.31 5.74 14.67
N LYS A 116 -7.65 6.00 13.54
CA LYS A 116 -7.13 7.32 13.17
C LYS A 116 -7.80 7.90 11.92
N PRO A 117 -9.09 8.25 11.94
CA PRO A 117 -9.77 8.77 10.75
C PRO A 117 -9.17 10.07 10.21
N ARG A 118 -8.54 10.88 11.07
CA ARG A 118 -7.83 12.11 10.65
C ARG A 118 -6.68 11.86 9.68
N ALA A 119 -6.19 10.62 9.56
CA ALA A 119 -5.15 10.27 8.61
C ALA A 119 -5.57 10.50 7.13
N VAL A 120 -6.88 10.53 6.86
CA VAL A 120 -7.40 10.59 5.49
C VAL A 120 -8.34 11.77 5.22
N THR A 121 -8.50 12.68 6.17
CA THR A 121 -9.52 13.76 6.08
C THR A 121 -8.95 15.12 5.66
N TRP A 122 -7.68 15.18 5.23
CA TRP A 122 -7.13 16.41 4.69
C TRP A 122 -8.00 16.94 3.52
N PRO A 123 -8.25 18.26 3.37
CA PRO A 123 -7.77 19.39 4.18
C PRO A 123 -8.67 19.73 5.37
N VAL A 124 -9.77 19.01 5.60
CA VAL A 124 -10.76 19.30 6.66
C VAL A 124 -10.16 19.10 8.05
N ALA A 125 -9.38 18.02 8.22
CA ALA A 125 -8.62 17.76 9.42
C ALA A 125 -7.32 17.04 9.05
N SER A 126 -6.26 17.30 9.82
CA SER A 126 -4.96 16.64 9.67
C SER A 126 -4.52 16.06 11.01
N PRO A 127 -3.70 15.00 11.03
CA PRO A 127 -2.98 14.61 12.22
C PRO A 127 -2.09 15.76 12.71
N PRO A 128 -1.69 15.77 13.99
CA PRO A 128 -0.68 16.69 14.47
C PRO A 128 0.60 16.59 13.64
N ALA A 129 1.29 17.70 13.44
CA ALA A 129 2.61 17.69 12.82
C ALA A 129 3.54 16.76 13.61
N VAL A 130 4.23 15.87 12.91
CA VAL A 130 5.26 15.03 13.51
C VAL A 130 6.57 15.79 13.41
N ASP A 131 7.39 15.68 14.44
CA ASP A 131 8.69 16.35 14.54
C ASP A 131 9.57 16.11 13.32
N GLN A 132 10.12 17.16 12.76
CA GLN A 132 10.56 17.19 11.38
C GLN A 132 12.04 16.85 11.28
N GLY A 133 12.35 15.61 10.94
CA GLY A 133 13.63 15.22 10.37
C GLY A 133 13.55 15.15 8.85
N SER A 134 14.71 15.02 8.18
CA SER A 134 14.73 14.75 6.75
C SER A 134 14.12 13.39 6.42
N PHE A 135 13.79 13.16 5.15
CA PHE A 135 13.33 11.83 4.69
C PHE A 135 14.29 10.69 5.10
N LEU A 136 15.61 10.96 5.01
CA LEU A 136 16.63 9.98 5.42
C LEU A 136 16.61 9.72 6.92
N ASP A 137 16.43 10.74 7.74
CA ASP A 137 16.33 10.58 9.20
C ASP A 137 15.17 9.67 9.56
N HIS A 138 14.01 9.84 8.92
CA HIS A 138 12.86 8.98 9.13
C HIS A 138 13.12 7.54 8.67
N VAL A 139 13.78 7.33 7.53
CA VAL A 139 14.15 5.99 7.06
C VAL A 139 15.07 5.30 8.06
N VAL A 140 16.09 6.01 8.60
CA VAL A 140 17.03 5.47 9.58
C VAL A 140 16.32 5.17 10.91
N ILE A 141 15.53 6.12 11.44
CA ILE A 141 14.83 5.96 12.73
C ILE A 141 13.85 4.80 12.65
N TYR A 142 13.03 4.75 11.62
CA TYR A 142 12.05 3.68 11.44
C TYR A 142 12.71 2.34 11.14
N GLY A 143 13.78 2.31 10.33
CA GLY A 143 14.58 1.12 10.06
C GLY A 143 15.20 0.55 11.33
N HIS A 144 15.79 1.39 12.17
CA HIS A 144 16.37 0.99 13.45
C HIS A 144 15.30 0.44 14.42
N ARG A 145 14.18 1.13 14.55
CA ARG A 145 13.04 0.67 15.37
C ARG A 145 12.51 -0.68 14.90
N SER A 146 12.43 -0.91 13.59
CA SER A 146 12.01 -2.22 13.07
C SER A 146 13.01 -3.32 13.39
N LEU A 147 14.30 -3.03 13.24
CA LEU A 147 15.35 -3.98 13.57
C LEU A 147 15.35 -4.31 15.06
N GLU A 148 15.21 -3.33 15.94
CA GLU A 148 15.07 -3.54 17.38
C GLU A 148 13.87 -4.43 17.70
N LEU A 149 12.73 -4.20 17.06
CA LEU A 149 11.53 -5.02 17.23
C LEU A 149 11.78 -6.50 16.89
N PHE A 150 12.50 -6.76 15.80
CA PHE A 150 12.87 -8.14 15.42
C PHE A 150 13.92 -8.77 16.34
N LEU A 151 14.86 -7.97 16.87
CA LEU A 151 15.97 -8.48 17.69
C LEU A 151 15.61 -8.60 19.17
N SER A 152 14.60 -7.88 19.67
CA SER A 152 14.20 -7.91 21.08
C SER A 152 13.69 -9.27 21.56
N GLY A 153 13.29 -10.14 20.62
CA GLY A 153 12.65 -11.42 20.94
C GLY A 153 11.25 -11.28 21.56
N GLU A 154 10.78 -10.05 21.75
CA GLU A 154 9.40 -9.78 22.13
C GLU A 154 8.50 -9.98 20.91
N THR A 155 7.28 -10.45 21.12
CA THR A 155 6.26 -10.56 20.08
C THR A 155 5.18 -9.52 20.29
N PRO A 156 5.48 -8.22 20.06
CA PRO A 156 4.46 -7.20 20.21
C PRO A 156 3.35 -7.46 19.18
N GLN A 157 2.18 -6.93 19.47
CA GLN A 157 0.99 -7.11 18.63
C GLN A 157 1.27 -6.67 17.17
N GLU A 158 2.12 -5.65 16.97
CA GLU A 158 2.57 -5.21 15.64
C GLU A 158 3.25 -6.33 14.85
N LEU A 159 4.18 -7.07 15.47
CA LEU A 159 4.87 -8.20 14.83
C LEU A 159 3.91 -9.35 14.52
N THR A 160 3.00 -9.65 15.44
CA THR A 160 1.98 -10.69 15.22
C THR A 160 1.08 -10.36 14.03
N VAL A 161 0.62 -9.10 13.93
CA VAL A 161 -0.19 -8.62 12.80
C VAL A 161 0.60 -8.71 11.49
N LEU A 162 1.86 -8.26 11.48
CA LEU A 162 2.73 -8.33 10.31
C LEU A 162 2.94 -9.77 9.84
N LEU A 163 3.30 -10.69 10.75
CA LEU A 163 3.55 -12.09 10.39
C LEU A 163 2.28 -12.78 9.90
N GLY A 164 1.13 -12.50 10.50
CA GLY A 164 -0.16 -13.01 10.05
C GLY A 164 -0.51 -12.50 8.66
N LEU A 165 -0.34 -11.21 8.42
CA LEU A 165 -0.58 -10.59 7.11
C LEU A 165 0.36 -11.13 6.04
N LEU A 166 1.65 -11.29 6.36
CA LEU A 166 2.65 -11.87 5.46
C LEU A 166 2.29 -13.31 5.10
N ALA A 167 2.00 -14.15 6.10
CA ALA A 167 1.66 -15.55 5.88
C ALA A 167 0.43 -15.71 4.99
N LEU A 168 -0.66 -14.98 5.28
CA LEU A 168 -1.88 -15.00 4.47
C LEU A 168 -1.62 -14.53 3.04
N THR A 169 -0.87 -13.44 2.89
CA THR A 169 -0.56 -12.88 1.57
C THR A 169 0.31 -13.85 0.76
N VAL A 170 1.32 -14.47 1.35
CA VAL A 170 2.19 -15.44 0.67
C VAL A 170 1.37 -16.67 0.24
N VAL A 171 0.51 -17.20 1.10
CA VAL A 171 -0.37 -18.33 0.76
C VAL A 171 -1.26 -17.98 -0.43
N LEU A 172 -1.92 -16.82 -0.41
CA LEU A 172 -2.76 -16.39 -1.53
C LEU A 172 -1.93 -16.11 -2.79
N TRP A 173 -0.77 -15.50 -2.67
CA TRP A 173 0.10 -15.22 -3.81
C TRP A 173 0.57 -16.50 -4.51
N VAL A 174 0.91 -17.54 -3.74
CA VAL A 174 1.23 -18.87 -4.28
C VAL A 174 0.00 -19.52 -4.90
N TYR A 175 -1.16 -19.45 -4.24
CA TYR A 175 -2.44 -19.95 -4.77
C TYR A 175 -2.81 -19.27 -6.10
N ASP A 176 -2.55 -17.98 -6.24
CA ASP A 176 -2.76 -17.19 -7.45
C ASP A 176 -1.77 -17.52 -8.59
N GLY A 177 -0.80 -18.39 -8.35
CA GLY A 177 0.23 -18.78 -9.32
C GLY A 177 1.42 -17.83 -9.36
N ALA A 178 1.73 -17.15 -8.25
CA ALA A 178 2.85 -16.26 -8.06
C ALA A 178 2.95 -15.17 -9.17
N PRO A 179 1.90 -14.35 -9.38
CA PRO A 179 1.90 -13.35 -10.44
C PRO A 179 3.12 -12.43 -10.32
N VAL A 180 3.57 -11.88 -11.45
CA VAL A 180 4.85 -11.17 -11.62
C VAL A 180 6.05 -12.11 -11.60
N ALA A 181 6.26 -12.92 -10.54
CA ALA A 181 7.40 -13.84 -10.49
C ALA A 181 7.31 -14.91 -11.58
N ALA A 182 6.14 -15.50 -11.77
CA ALA A 182 5.90 -16.45 -12.87
C ALA A 182 6.03 -15.80 -14.25
N ASP A 183 5.63 -14.53 -14.41
CA ASP A 183 5.80 -13.79 -15.66
C ASP A 183 7.27 -13.52 -15.96
N CYS A 184 8.03 -13.09 -14.96
CA CYS A 184 9.47 -12.89 -15.06
C CYS A 184 10.19 -14.21 -15.41
N TRP A 185 9.84 -15.31 -14.73
CA TRP A 185 10.40 -16.62 -15.02
C TRP A 185 10.13 -17.07 -16.47
N ARG A 186 8.90 -16.95 -16.94
CA ARG A 186 8.51 -17.27 -18.32
C ARG A 186 9.27 -16.40 -19.34
N TRP A 187 9.51 -15.14 -19.02
CA TRP A 187 10.25 -14.25 -19.89
C TRP A 187 11.74 -14.64 -19.99
N VAL A 188 12.38 -14.98 -18.87
CA VAL A 188 13.77 -15.45 -18.83
C VAL A 188 13.90 -16.79 -19.58
N SER A 189 13.05 -17.78 -19.28
CA SER A 189 13.11 -19.12 -19.85
C SER A 189 12.82 -19.19 -21.37
N ARG A 190 12.24 -18.15 -21.96
CA ARG A 190 12.08 -18.04 -23.41
C ARG A 190 13.30 -17.50 -24.15
N ARG A 191 14.27 -16.99 -23.41
CA ARG A 191 15.49 -16.38 -23.97
C ARG A 191 16.72 -17.27 -23.82
N THR A 192 16.63 -18.30 -23.01
CA THR A 192 17.62 -19.39 -22.87
C THR A 192 17.23 -20.57 -23.75
#